data_54a56d43d56947c42408eaf200cc62ac
#
_entry.id   54a56d43d56947c42408eaf200cc62ac
#
_cell.length_a   1.000
_cell.length_b   1.000
_cell.length_c   1.000
_cell.angle_alpha   90.00
_cell.angle_beta   90.00
_cell.angle_gamma   90.00
#
_symmetry.space_group_name_H-M   'P 1'
#
loop_
_entity.id
_entity.type
_entity.pdbx_description
1 polymer ?
#
loop_
_entity_poly.entity_id
_entity_poly.type
_entity_poly.pdbx_seq_one_letter_code
_entity_poly.pdbx_strand_id
1 'polypeptide(L)'
;MDEAATKRLLAATEGTRLECPVAIAMAALPPGFGLYTATDVEYLLVTAFTGFRAAVVESQQMSGAVGAAKAVVHSGFWGCGAFGGNRVLLTTLQALAAEMAGVEQIVLHTGSDGEAIPGLARDLLEHGLDTEDVLPTPDLIQRLVAEGFEWGQGDGN
;
A
#
# COMPACT_ATOMS: atom_id res chain seq x y z
N MET A 1 7.46 16.03 -17.83
CA MET A 1 6.99 16.66 -16.57
C MET A 1 7.33 18.14 -16.69
N ASP A 2 6.35 19.01 -16.55
CA ASP A 2 6.51 20.46 -16.75
C ASP A 2 7.35 21.04 -15.60
N GLU A 3 8.33 21.89 -15.93
CA GLU A 3 9.22 22.58 -14.98
C GLU A 3 8.42 23.36 -13.92
N ALA A 4 7.27 23.92 -14.28
CA ALA A 4 6.36 24.60 -13.37
C ALA A 4 5.69 23.65 -12.37
N ALA A 5 5.40 22.42 -12.75
CA ALA A 5 4.84 21.38 -11.85
C ALA A 5 5.91 20.90 -10.85
N THR A 6 7.14 20.72 -11.32
CA THR A 6 8.29 20.36 -10.47
C THR A 6 8.58 21.45 -9.44
N LYS A 7 8.52 22.71 -9.87
CA LYS A 7 8.75 23.87 -8.99
C LYS A 7 7.67 24.05 -7.93
N ARG A 8 6.38 23.74 -8.28
CA ARG A 8 5.28 23.73 -7.31
C ARG A 8 5.41 22.59 -6.30
N LEU A 9 5.85 21.41 -6.74
CA LEU A 9 6.09 20.26 -5.87
C LEU A 9 7.22 20.57 -4.87
N LEU A 10 8.32 21.15 -5.35
CA LEU A 10 9.44 21.57 -4.50
C LEU A 10 9.03 22.68 -3.52
N ALA A 11 8.25 23.67 -3.95
CA ALA A 11 7.76 24.73 -3.07
C ALA A 11 6.76 24.22 -2.01
N ALA A 12 5.98 23.19 -2.33
CA ALA A 12 5.08 22.54 -1.36
C ALA A 12 5.85 21.74 -0.30
N THR A 13 7.07 21.29 -0.60
CA THR A 13 7.95 20.57 0.35
C THR A 13 8.81 21.51 1.19
N GLU A 14 9.01 22.78 0.81
CA GLU A 14 9.81 23.74 1.57
C GLU A 14 9.19 24.15 2.92
N GLY A 15 7.89 23.92 3.13
CA GLY A 15 7.20 24.20 4.41
C GLY A 15 7.18 23.04 5.39
N THR A 16 7.44 21.83 4.94
CA THR A 16 7.49 20.63 5.78
C THR A 16 8.94 20.16 5.80
N ARG A 17 9.65 20.46 6.87
CA ARG A 17 10.98 19.90 7.11
C ARG A 17 10.81 18.40 7.35
N LEU A 18 10.74 17.64 6.25
CA LEU A 18 10.89 16.20 6.28
C LEU A 18 12.34 15.94 6.66
N GLU A 19 12.57 15.73 7.94
CA GLU A 19 13.87 15.30 8.45
C GLU A 19 14.15 13.89 7.95
N CYS A 20 14.57 13.75 6.71
CA CYS A 20 14.86 12.51 5.98
C CYS A 20 13.63 11.69 5.53
N PRO A 21 13.03 11.96 4.37
CA PRO A 21 12.12 11.00 3.76
C PRO A 21 12.89 9.72 3.38
N VAL A 22 12.47 8.58 3.93
CA VAL A 22 12.98 7.28 3.50
C VAL A 22 12.17 6.85 2.28
N ALA A 23 12.84 6.60 1.16
CA ALA A 23 12.20 6.02 -0.01
C ALA A 23 12.19 4.49 0.11
N ILE A 24 11.01 3.89 -0.07
CA ILE A 24 10.85 2.44 -0.09
C ILE A 24 10.57 2.02 -1.53
N ALA A 25 11.39 1.12 -2.05
CA ALA A 25 11.13 0.47 -3.34
C ALA A 25 10.61 -0.94 -3.09
N MET A 26 9.37 -1.20 -3.52
CA MET A 26 8.74 -2.51 -3.42
C MET A 26 8.58 -3.10 -4.81
N ALA A 27 8.98 -4.37 -4.99
CA ALA A 27 8.79 -5.07 -6.24
C ALA A 27 7.31 -5.41 -6.44
N ALA A 28 6.73 -5.01 -7.58
CA ALA A 28 5.40 -5.46 -7.99
C ALA A 28 5.48 -6.82 -8.69
N LEU A 29 4.37 -7.55 -8.72
CA LEU A 29 4.26 -8.71 -9.59
C LEU A 29 4.30 -8.29 -11.06
N PRO A 30 4.90 -9.10 -11.94
CA PRO A 30 4.80 -8.87 -13.39
C PRO A 30 3.34 -8.92 -13.83
N PRO A 31 2.99 -8.33 -14.98
CA PRO A 31 1.63 -8.34 -15.49
C PRO A 31 1.07 -9.77 -15.56
N GLY A 32 -0.11 -9.96 -14.96
CA GLY A 32 -0.85 -11.22 -14.96
C GLY A 32 -2.17 -11.10 -15.72
N PHE A 33 -2.94 -12.16 -15.71
CA PHE A 33 -4.30 -12.20 -16.27
C PHE A 33 -5.15 -13.22 -15.52
N GLY A 34 -6.47 -13.04 -15.58
CA GLY A 34 -7.40 -13.86 -14.82
C GLY A 34 -7.45 -13.51 -13.34
N LEU A 35 -7.68 -14.49 -12.50
CA LEU A 35 -7.81 -14.33 -11.06
C LEU A 35 -6.45 -14.35 -10.36
N TYR A 36 -6.35 -13.58 -9.26
CA TYR A 36 -5.21 -13.70 -8.35
C TYR A 36 -5.22 -15.04 -7.62
N THR A 37 -4.06 -15.67 -7.56
CA THR A 37 -3.85 -16.89 -6.77
C THR A 37 -3.47 -16.55 -5.32
N ALA A 38 -3.56 -17.54 -4.42
CA ALA A 38 -3.10 -17.37 -3.04
C ALA A 38 -1.62 -16.98 -2.96
N THR A 39 -0.79 -17.51 -3.85
CA THR A 39 0.63 -17.17 -3.93
C THR A 39 0.85 -15.71 -4.34
N ASP A 40 0.05 -15.20 -5.27
CA ASP A 40 0.12 -13.79 -5.67
C ASP A 40 -0.25 -12.86 -4.52
N VAL A 41 -1.36 -13.15 -3.84
CA VAL A 41 -1.84 -12.37 -2.69
C VAL A 41 -0.82 -12.40 -1.54
N GLU A 42 -0.28 -13.57 -1.23
CA GLU A 42 0.75 -13.74 -0.20
C GLU A 42 2.01 -12.94 -0.53
N TYR A 43 2.51 -13.05 -1.76
CA TYR A 43 3.68 -12.32 -2.21
C TYR A 43 3.49 -10.80 -2.07
N LEU A 44 2.35 -10.27 -2.51
CA LEU A 44 2.04 -8.85 -2.43
C LEU A 44 1.93 -8.37 -0.98
N LEU A 45 1.22 -9.13 -0.13
CA LEU A 45 1.08 -8.82 1.29
C LEU A 45 2.43 -8.80 2.02
N VAL A 46 3.25 -9.84 1.83
CA VAL A 46 4.56 -9.96 2.46
C VAL A 46 5.51 -8.86 1.97
N THR A 47 5.46 -8.52 0.68
CA THR A 47 6.29 -7.44 0.12
C THR A 47 5.92 -6.09 0.74
N ALA A 48 4.63 -5.76 0.80
CA ALA A 48 4.16 -4.52 1.42
C ALA A 48 4.50 -4.47 2.93
N PHE A 49 4.24 -5.57 3.64
CA PHE A 49 4.58 -5.69 5.07
C PHE A 49 6.08 -5.47 5.32
N THR A 50 6.93 -6.10 4.53
CA THR A 50 8.40 -5.99 4.69
C THR A 50 8.86 -4.55 4.49
N GLY A 51 8.37 -3.88 3.43
CA GLY A 51 8.69 -2.48 3.16
C GLY A 51 8.21 -1.54 4.28
N PHE A 52 6.97 -1.70 4.72
CA PHE A 52 6.38 -0.88 5.77
C PHE A 52 7.02 -1.13 7.14
N ARG A 53 7.36 -2.38 7.45
CA ARG A 53 8.09 -2.71 8.67
C ARG A 53 9.49 -2.10 8.68
N ALA A 54 10.18 -2.10 7.55
CA ALA A 54 11.46 -1.42 7.41
C ALA A 54 11.32 0.09 7.66
N ALA A 55 10.27 0.74 7.13
CA ALA A 55 10.00 2.15 7.38
C ALA A 55 9.79 2.46 8.86
N VAL A 56 9.04 1.62 9.57
CA VAL A 56 8.82 1.76 11.01
C VAL A 56 10.13 1.65 11.78
N VAL A 57 10.95 0.64 11.47
CA VAL A 57 12.24 0.43 12.12
C VAL A 57 13.20 1.60 11.88
N GLU A 58 13.33 2.06 10.64
CA GLU A 58 14.16 3.20 10.29
C GLU A 58 13.70 4.49 10.98
N SER A 59 12.39 4.75 11.00
CA SER A 59 11.84 5.92 11.68
C SER A 59 12.18 5.93 13.19
N GLN A 60 12.12 4.76 13.82
CA GLN A 60 12.48 4.61 15.23
C GLN A 60 13.98 4.82 15.47
N GLN A 61 14.84 4.30 14.61
CA GLN A 61 16.30 4.48 14.70
C GLN A 61 16.70 5.94 14.53
N MET A 62 16.10 6.63 13.55
CA MET A 62 16.38 8.03 13.27
C MET A 62 15.94 8.97 14.39
N SER A 63 14.87 8.65 15.12
CA SER A 63 14.41 9.46 16.25
C SER A 63 15.27 9.33 17.51
N GLY A 64 16.19 8.37 17.56
CA GLY A 64 17.04 8.10 18.72
C GLY A 64 16.30 7.58 19.95
N ALA A 65 14.99 7.35 19.84
CA ALA A 65 14.15 6.85 20.92
C ALA A 65 13.27 5.70 20.40
N VAL A 66 13.52 4.50 20.87
CA VAL A 66 12.69 3.33 20.53
C VAL A 66 11.24 3.58 20.95
N GLY A 67 10.33 3.49 19.99
CA GLY A 67 8.89 3.64 20.22
C GLY A 67 8.33 5.07 20.18
N ALA A 68 9.18 6.11 20.03
CA ALA A 68 8.72 7.50 20.02
C ALA A 68 8.35 8.02 18.63
N ALA A 69 9.00 7.54 17.57
CA ALA A 69 8.69 7.96 16.21
C ALA A 69 7.56 7.12 15.61
N LYS A 70 6.61 7.83 15.03
CA LYS A 70 5.48 7.26 14.32
C LYS A 70 5.74 7.35 12.83
N ALA A 71 5.71 6.21 12.15
CA ALA A 71 5.91 6.17 10.71
C ALA A 71 4.62 6.56 9.97
N VAL A 72 4.73 7.55 9.08
CA VAL A 72 3.68 7.88 8.10
C VAL A 72 4.18 7.45 6.74
N VAL A 73 3.41 6.59 6.07
CA VAL A 73 3.75 6.06 4.74
C VAL A 73 2.90 6.75 3.69
N HIS A 74 3.54 7.39 2.73
CA HIS A 74 2.90 7.91 1.53
C HIS A 74 3.02 6.88 0.41
N SER A 75 1.89 6.45 -0.14
CA SER A 75 1.82 5.43 -1.18
C SER A 75 0.81 5.82 -2.26
N GLY A 76 0.67 4.97 -3.27
CA GLY A 76 -0.30 5.09 -4.34
C GLY A 76 -0.78 3.71 -4.79
N PHE A 77 -1.22 3.61 -6.04
CA PHE A 77 -1.63 2.34 -6.63
C PHE A 77 -0.42 1.52 -7.08
N TRP A 78 0.37 1.05 -6.10
CA TRP A 78 1.54 0.22 -6.34
C TRP A 78 1.19 -1.01 -7.17
N GLY A 79 1.91 -1.21 -8.29
CA GLY A 79 1.70 -2.33 -9.20
C GLY A 79 0.46 -2.23 -10.10
N CYS A 80 -0.32 -1.14 -10.04
CA CYS A 80 -1.58 -1.02 -10.80
C CYS A 80 -1.48 -0.19 -12.08
N GLY A 81 -0.33 0.41 -12.36
CA GLY A 81 -0.08 1.12 -13.62
C GLY A 81 0.29 0.14 -14.73
N ALA A 82 1.53 0.21 -15.24
CA ALA A 82 2.03 -0.64 -16.32
C ALA A 82 1.82 -2.15 -16.10
N PHE A 83 1.79 -2.60 -14.86
CA PHE A 83 1.59 -4.02 -14.51
C PHE A 83 0.12 -4.44 -14.42
N GLY A 84 -0.83 -3.52 -14.48
CA GLY A 84 -2.26 -3.83 -14.50
C GLY A 84 -2.82 -4.48 -13.24
N GLY A 85 -2.22 -4.21 -12.08
CA GLY A 85 -2.71 -4.75 -10.81
C GLY A 85 -4.11 -4.26 -10.45
N ASN A 86 -4.86 -5.05 -9.67
CA ASN A 86 -6.17 -4.68 -9.18
C ASN A 86 -6.07 -3.62 -8.08
N ARG A 87 -6.60 -2.42 -8.32
CA ARG A 87 -6.46 -1.27 -7.42
C ARG A 87 -7.10 -1.54 -6.04
N VAL A 88 -8.27 -2.19 -5.99
CA VAL A 88 -8.95 -2.48 -4.72
C VAL A 88 -8.15 -3.49 -3.90
N LEU A 89 -7.76 -4.62 -4.50
CA LEU A 89 -6.95 -5.64 -3.85
C LEU A 89 -5.64 -5.05 -3.31
N LEU A 90 -4.88 -4.35 -4.15
CA LEU A 90 -3.57 -3.82 -3.74
C LEU A 90 -3.68 -2.74 -2.67
N THR A 91 -4.76 -1.94 -2.68
CA THR A 91 -5.03 -0.96 -1.62
C THR A 91 -5.39 -1.66 -0.31
N THR A 92 -6.22 -2.71 -0.37
CA THR A 92 -6.56 -3.54 0.80
C THR A 92 -5.32 -4.19 1.41
N LEU A 93 -4.47 -4.78 0.57
CA LEU A 93 -3.22 -5.41 1.03
C LEU A 93 -2.24 -4.41 1.65
N GLN A 94 -2.16 -3.19 1.11
CA GLN A 94 -1.36 -2.12 1.71
C GLN A 94 -1.92 -1.69 3.08
N ALA A 95 -3.23 -1.57 3.22
CA ALA A 95 -3.85 -1.23 4.49
C ALA A 95 -3.59 -2.30 5.57
N LEU A 96 -3.77 -3.58 5.23
CA LEU A 96 -3.45 -4.71 6.10
C LEU A 96 -1.97 -4.73 6.48
N ALA A 97 -1.08 -4.58 5.50
CA ALA A 97 0.36 -4.55 5.73
C ALA A 97 0.79 -3.39 6.64
N ALA A 98 0.17 -2.22 6.49
CA ALA A 98 0.43 -1.06 7.33
C ALA A 98 0.04 -1.31 8.79
N GLU A 99 -1.13 -1.90 9.02
CA GLU A 99 -1.59 -2.29 10.36
C GLU A 99 -0.65 -3.33 10.98
N MET A 100 -0.36 -4.42 10.27
CA MET A 100 0.54 -5.48 10.73
C MET A 100 1.95 -4.97 11.02
N ALA A 101 2.45 -4.00 10.25
CA ALA A 101 3.78 -3.42 10.41
C ALA A 101 3.87 -2.40 11.56
N GLY A 102 2.73 -1.91 12.06
CA GLY A 102 2.66 -0.85 13.06
C GLY A 102 2.90 0.55 12.48
N VAL A 103 2.49 0.77 11.23
CA VAL A 103 2.47 2.09 10.61
C VAL A 103 1.38 2.93 11.26
N GLU A 104 1.70 4.15 11.67
CA GLU A 104 0.71 5.05 12.30
C GLU A 104 -0.34 5.52 11.31
N GLN A 105 0.08 5.84 10.09
CA GLN A 105 -0.79 6.34 9.06
C GLN A 105 -0.27 5.96 7.67
N ILE A 106 -1.18 5.48 6.81
CA ILE A 106 -0.93 5.37 5.38
C ILE A 106 -1.73 6.45 4.64
N VAL A 107 -1.05 7.21 3.79
CA VAL A 107 -1.64 8.26 2.94
C VAL A 107 -1.59 7.77 1.50
N LEU A 108 -2.76 7.56 0.90
CA LEU A 108 -2.88 7.07 -0.46
C LEU A 108 -3.08 8.24 -1.44
N HIS A 109 -2.18 8.36 -2.40
CA HIS A 109 -2.25 9.35 -3.49
C HIS A 109 -2.92 8.69 -4.70
N THR A 110 -4.23 8.87 -4.84
CA THR A 110 -5.06 8.11 -5.78
C THR A 110 -5.29 8.79 -7.12
N GLY A 111 -5.05 10.10 -7.21
CA GLY A 111 -5.51 10.87 -8.35
C GLY A 111 -7.05 10.94 -8.43
N SER A 112 -7.58 11.65 -9.42
CA SER A 112 -9.02 11.87 -9.57
C SER A 112 -9.80 10.63 -10.02
N ASP A 113 -9.16 9.71 -10.71
CA ASP A 113 -9.75 8.46 -11.23
C ASP A 113 -9.77 7.31 -10.20
N GLY A 114 -9.14 7.52 -9.05
CA GLY A 114 -9.02 6.51 -8.00
C GLY A 114 -9.64 6.90 -6.66
N GLU A 115 -10.36 8.01 -6.57
CA GLU A 115 -10.90 8.55 -5.31
C GLU A 115 -11.82 7.57 -4.55
N ALA A 116 -12.55 6.71 -5.25
CA ALA A 116 -13.44 5.72 -4.64
C ALA A 116 -12.71 4.49 -4.07
N ILE A 117 -11.51 4.20 -4.54
CA ILE A 117 -10.81 2.94 -4.23
C ILE A 117 -10.52 2.75 -2.74
N PRO A 118 -10.04 3.78 -1.98
CA PRO A 118 -9.83 3.60 -0.54
C PRO A 118 -11.11 3.28 0.24
N GLY A 119 -12.26 3.81 -0.21
CA GLY A 119 -13.57 3.46 0.34
C GLY A 119 -13.90 1.99 0.13
N LEU A 120 -13.78 1.50 -1.10
CA LEU A 120 -14.02 0.09 -1.44
C LEU A 120 -13.09 -0.87 -0.67
N ALA A 121 -11.81 -0.50 -0.53
CA ALA A 121 -10.86 -1.30 0.25
C ALA A 121 -11.24 -1.34 1.74
N ARG A 122 -11.71 -0.24 2.30
CA ARG A 122 -12.20 -0.18 3.69
C ARG A 122 -13.44 -1.03 3.87
N ASP A 123 -14.43 -0.90 2.98
CA ASP A 123 -15.66 -1.69 3.04
C ASP A 123 -15.36 -3.19 3.00
N LEU A 124 -14.37 -3.60 2.20
CA LEU A 124 -13.91 -4.99 2.14
C LEU A 124 -13.28 -5.42 3.47
N LEU A 125 -12.47 -4.59 4.11
CA LEU A 125 -11.86 -4.89 5.40
C LEU A 125 -12.90 -4.97 6.52
N GLU A 126 -13.88 -4.08 6.53
CA GLU A 126 -14.89 -3.98 7.58
C GLU A 126 -16.00 -5.04 7.45
N HIS A 127 -16.38 -5.44 6.23
CA HIS A 127 -17.54 -6.29 5.98
C HIS A 127 -17.22 -7.60 5.26
N GLY A 128 -16.21 -7.60 4.37
CA GLY A 128 -15.81 -8.79 3.60
C GLY A 128 -14.92 -9.73 4.40
N LEU A 129 -14.13 -9.18 5.30
CA LEU A 129 -13.22 -9.94 6.16
C LEU A 129 -13.74 -10.05 7.59
N ASP A 130 -15.04 -9.74 7.80
CA ASP A 130 -15.68 -9.70 9.10
C ASP A 130 -15.40 -10.99 9.90
N THR A 131 -14.58 -10.83 10.91
CA THR A 131 -14.35 -11.81 11.94
C THR A 131 -14.21 -11.10 13.27
N GLU A 132 -15.06 -11.44 14.21
CA GLU A 132 -14.86 -11.08 15.62
C GLU A 132 -13.53 -11.64 16.16
N ASP A 133 -12.90 -12.55 15.41
CA ASP A 133 -11.65 -13.23 15.74
C ASP A 133 -10.49 -12.80 14.84
N VAL A 134 -9.30 -12.70 15.41
CA VAL A 134 -8.05 -12.51 14.66
C VAL A 134 -7.79 -13.72 13.77
N LEU A 135 -7.93 -13.55 12.45
CA LEU A 135 -7.67 -14.62 11.49
C LEU A 135 -6.17 -14.91 11.35
N PRO A 136 -5.77 -16.17 11.32
CA PRO A 136 -4.46 -16.54 10.82
C PRO A 136 -4.22 -16.03 9.41
N THR A 137 -3.01 -15.58 9.11
CA THR A 137 -2.66 -15.02 7.79
C THR A 137 -3.06 -15.92 6.60
N PRO A 138 -2.88 -17.27 6.65
CA PRO A 138 -3.32 -18.13 5.56
C PRO A 138 -4.83 -18.07 5.29
N ASP A 139 -5.65 -18.01 6.35
CA ASP A 139 -7.10 -17.94 6.22
C ASP A 139 -7.56 -16.59 5.66
N LEU A 140 -6.89 -15.51 6.05
CA LEU A 140 -7.08 -14.17 5.47
C LEU A 140 -6.78 -14.17 3.97
N ILE A 141 -5.66 -14.77 3.55
CA ILE A 141 -5.30 -14.90 2.13
C ILE A 141 -6.37 -15.66 1.37
N GLN A 142 -6.86 -16.80 1.90
CA GLN A 142 -7.91 -17.58 1.24
C GLN A 142 -9.22 -16.80 1.10
N ARG A 143 -9.59 -15.98 2.07
CA ARG A 143 -10.76 -15.10 1.96
C ARG A 143 -10.59 -14.07 0.86
N LEU A 144 -9.44 -13.39 0.81
CA LEU A 144 -9.14 -12.42 -0.24
C LEU A 144 -9.16 -13.06 -1.64
N VAL A 145 -8.68 -14.29 -1.78
CA VAL A 145 -8.76 -15.04 -3.03
C VAL A 145 -10.22 -15.37 -3.39
N ALA A 146 -11.06 -15.71 -2.40
CA ALA A 146 -12.46 -16.03 -2.61
C ALA A 146 -13.30 -14.83 -3.10
N GLU A 147 -12.84 -13.59 -2.85
CA GLU A 147 -13.46 -12.38 -3.43
C GLU A 147 -13.35 -12.31 -4.96
N GLY A 148 -12.48 -13.11 -5.56
CA GLY A 148 -12.41 -13.27 -7.01
C GLY A 148 -11.83 -12.06 -7.73
N PHE A 149 -10.83 -11.39 -7.15
CA PHE A 149 -10.15 -10.29 -7.83
C PHE A 149 -9.48 -10.74 -9.12
N GLU A 150 -9.70 -9.96 -10.17
CA GLU A 150 -9.06 -10.15 -11.46
C GLU A 150 -7.94 -9.13 -11.68
N TRP A 151 -6.94 -9.55 -12.45
CA TRP A 151 -5.96 -8.62 -12.99
C TRP A 151 -6.66 -7.58 -13.86
N GLY A 152 -6.28 -6.31 -13.69
CA GLY A 152 -6.71 -5.23 -14.58
C GLY A 152 -5.90 -5.21 -15.87
N GLN A 153 -6.08 -4.14 -16.62
CA GLN A 153 -5.25 -3.85 -17.79
C GLN A 153 -4.21 -2.82 -17.42
N GLY A 154 -2.97 -3.05 -17.83
CA GLY A 154 -1.91 -2.06 -17.70
C GLY A 154 -2.25 -0.81 -18.51
N ASP A 155 -1.96 0.36 -17.95
CA ASP A 155 -2.17 1.65 -18.63
C ASP A 155 -1.04 2.01 -19.59
N GLY A 156 -0.02 1.16 -19.70
CA GLY A 156 1.11 1.33 -20.61
C GLY A 156 2.15 2.36 -20.18
N ASN A 157 2.05 2.91 -18.97
CA ASN A 157 3.02 3.87 -18.42
C ASN A 157 4.07 3.21 -17.52
#